data_4a743a3d532c19a40375d8b8384c0f11
#
_entry.id   4a743a3d532c19a40375d8b8384c0f11
#
_cell.length_a   1.000
_cell.length_b   1.000
_cell.length_c   1.000
_cell.angle_alpha   90.00
_cell.angle_beta   90.00
_cell.angle_gamma   90.00
#
_symmetry.space_group_name_H-M   'P 1'
#
loop_
_entity.id
_entity.type
_entity.pdbx_description
1 polymer ?
#
loop_
_entity_poly.entity_id
_entity_poly.type
_entity_poly.pdbx_seq_one_letter_code
_entity_poly.pdbx_strand_id
1 'polypeptide(L)'
;GVKALEFKTFTTKIQQAISEYCLQGGNIFVSGAFVGTDLWDNRYTVSIEEDKQFAINILKYKWRAGQATRIGNVKAVTSYFPMFVGIYNFYNELNPDNYVVEAPDAIEPGSEGAYTIFRYSENNLSAGVAYKGNYKSCVLGFPFESLKIQIEREKMMKGVLEFFEAP
;
A
#
# COMPACT_ATOMS: atom_id res chain seq x y z
N GLY A 1 24.29 19.36 10.47
CA GLY A 1 23.22 18.41 10.40
C GLY A 1 22.58 18.45 9.02
N VAL A 2 22.73 17.38 8.28
CA VAL A 2 21.99 17.19 7.02
C VAL A 2 20.52 17.23 7.41
N LYS A 3 19.75 18.19 6.90
CA LYS A 3 18.30 18.14 7.00
C LYS A 3 17.86 16.82 6.37
N ALA A 4 17.36 15.92 7.18
CA ALA A 4 16.76 14.71 6.70
C ALA A 4 15.68 15.10 5.70
N LEU A 5 15.74 14.48 4.59
CA LEU A 5 15.00 14.62 3.37
C LEU A 5 13.53 14.98 3.60
N GLU A 6 13.17 16.18 3.21
CA GLU A 6 11.79 16.62 3.03
C GLU A 6 11.18 15.99 1.75
N PHE A 7 11.42 14.70 1.53
CA PHE A 7 10.78 13.98 0.45
C PHE A 7 9.47 13.39 0.95
N LYS A 8 8.41 14.19 0.78
CA LYS A 8 7.05 13.73 1.00
C LYS A 8 6.46 13.28 -0.32
N THR A 9 6.17 11.98 -0.43
CA THR A 9 5.51 11.39 -1.61
C THR A 9 4.12 11.99 -1.78
N PHE A 10 3.34 12.01 -0.71
CA PHE A 10 2.00 12.57 -0.70
C PHE A 10 2.02 14.04 -0.26
N THR A 11 2.52 14.91 -1.11
CA THR A 11 2.42 16.35 -0.87
C THR A 11 0.96 16.81 -0.83
N THR A 12 0.67 17.96 -0.20
CA THR A 12 -0.69 18.50 -0.11
C THR A 12 -1.39 18.59 -1.47
N LYS A 13 -0.67 18.97 -2.52
CA LYS A 13 -1.22 19.04 -3.89
C LYS A 13 -1.60 17.66 -4.44
N ILE A 14 -0.76 16.65 -4.20
CA ILE A 14 -1.04 15.27 -4.61
C ILE A 14 -2.23 14.71 -3.81
N GLN A 15 -2.29 14.96 -2.51
CA GLN A 15 -3.42 14.55 -1.67
C GLN A 15 -4.73 15.16 -2.14
N GLN A 16 -4.74 16.45 -2.49
CA GLN A 16 -5.91 17.13 -3.04
C GLN A 16 -6.37 16.50 -4.35
N ALA A 17 -5.46 16.32 -5.31
CA ALA A 17 -5.77 15.73 -6.61
C ALA A 17 -6.31 14.30 -6.49
N ILE A 18 -5.72 13.46 -5.63
CA ILE A 18 -6.19 12.10 -5.37
C ILE A 18 -7.58 12.15 -4.70
N SER A 19 -7.78 13.05 -3.74
CA SER A 19 -9.06 13.19 -3.05
C SER A 19 -10.18 13.57 -4.01
N GLU A 20 -9.96 14.57 -4.85
CA GLU A 20 -10.92 15.00 -5.87
C GLU A 20 -11.26 13.85 -6.84
N TYR A 21 -10.24 13.14 -7.33
CA TYR A 21 -10.42 12.01 -8.23
C TYR A 21 -11.25 10.87 -7.61
N CYS A 22 -10.91 10.47 -6.37
CA CYS A 22 -11.62 9.42 -5.67
C CYS A 22 -13.07 9.82 -5.34
N LEU A 23 -13.29 11.05 -4.86
CA LEU A 23 -14.63 11.55 -4.51
C LEU A 23 -15.55 11.68 -5.73
N GLN A 24 -14.98 11.79 -6.94
CA GLN A 24 -15.71 11.72 -8.21
C GLN A 24 -15.92 10.28 -8.71
N GLY A 25 -15.59 9.26 -7.93
CA GLY A 25 -15.77 7.85 -8.26
C GLY A 25 -14.58 7.20 -8.95
N GLY A 26 -13.43 7.88 -9.02
CA GLY A 26 -12.20 7.32 -9.62
C GLY A 26 -11.57 6.25 -8.73
N ASN A 27 -11.19 5.12 -9.30
CA ASN A 27 -10.51 4.04 -8.61
C ASN A 27 -9.00 4.26 -8.56
N ILE A 28 -8.35 3.92 -7.45
CA ILE A 28 -6.92 4.17 -7.26
C ILE A 28 -6.16 2.93 -6.79
N PHE A 29 -5.00 2.68 -7.41
CA PHE A 29 -4.00 1.71 -6.96
C PHE A 29 -2.74 2.46 -6.51
N VAL A 30 -2.29 2.17 -5.29
CA VAL A 30 -1.08 2.73 -4.68
C VAL A 30 -0.20 1.60 -4.18
N SER A 31 1.09 1.63 -4.48
CA SER A 31 2.05 0.69 -3.92
C SER A 31 3.35 1.38 -3.55
N GLY A 32 3.99 0.95 -2.48
CA GLY A 32 5.26 1.51 -2.04
C GLY A 32 5.65 1.11 -0.62
N ALA A 33 6.94 1.15 -0.31
CA ALA A 33 7.45 0.82 1.01
C ALA A 33 7.12 1.88 2.09
N PHE A 34 6.93 3.13 1.68
CA PHE A 34 6.72 4.27 2.57
C PHE A 34 5.32 4.90 2.45
N VAL A 35 4.33 4.15 1.99
CA VAL A 35 2.97 4.69 1.81
C VAL A 35 2.34 5.14 3.12
N GLY A 36 2.64 4.45 4.23
CA GLY A 36 2.15 4.82 5.55
C GLY A 36 3.18 5.63 6.34
N THR A 37 4.44 5.24 6.30
CA THR A 37 5.54 5.95 6.96
C THR A 37 5.59 7.43 6.53
N ASP A 38 5.37 7.74 5.25
CA ASP A 38 5.33 9.10 4.70
C ASP A 38 4.28 10.01 5.39
N LEU A 39 3.16 9.44 5.82
CA LEU A 39 2.03 10.17 6.37
C LEU A 39 1.94 10.14 7.91
N TRP A 40 2.68 9.24 8.56
CA TRP A 40 2.62 9.06 10.03
C TRP A 40 3.92 9.29 10.77
N ASP A 41 5.07 8.92 10.18
CA ASP A 41 6.33 8.83 10.92
C ASP A 41 7.16 10.10 10.81
N ASN A 42 7.09 10.94 11.84
CA ASN A 42 7.84 12.19 11.92
C ASN A 42 9.38 12.03 11.98
N ARG A 43 9.89 10.81 12.02
CA ARG A 43 11.34 10.55 11.94
C ARG A 43 11.89 10.76 10.54
N TYR A 44 11.04 10.63 9.52
CA TYR A 44 11.43 10.68 8.11
C TYR A 44 10.84 11.89 7.38
N THR A 45 9.61 12.27 7.70
CA THR A 45 8.92 13.41 7.11
C THR A 45 8.23 14.23 8.18
N VAL A 46 7.83 15.45 7.86
CA VAL A 46 6.91 16.20 8.71
C VAL A 46 5.50 15.75 8.40
N SER A 47 4.90 14.95 9.27
CA SER A 47 3.49 14.58 9.16
C SER A 47 2.63 15.46 10.05
N ILE A 48 1.48 15.85 9.56
CA ILE A 48 0.45 16.60 10.27
C ILE A 48 -0.84 15.76 10.33
N GLU A 49 -1.80 16.20 11.10
CA GLU A 49 -3.04 15.43 11.28
C GLU A 49 -3.81 15.25 9.97
N GLU A 50 -3.79 16.23 9.09
CA GLU A 50 -4.42 16.20 7.76
C GLU A 50 -3.85 15.08 6.88
N ASP A 51 -2.55 14.77 7.00
CA ASP A 51 -1.91 13.64 6.28
C ASP A 51 -2.51 12.30 6.69
N LYS A 52 -2.71 12.10 7.99
CA LYS A 52 -3.35 10.88 8.52
C LYS A 52 -4.81 10.79 8.10
N GLN A 53 -5.51 11.93 8.12
CA GLN A 53 -6.90 11.98 7.68
C GLN A 53 -7.04 11.69 6.18
N PHE A 54 -6.10 12.13 5.35
CA PHE A 54 -6.04 11.73 3.94
C PHE A 54 -5.92 10.20 3.78
N ALA A 55 -5.01 9.58 4.51
CA ALA A 55 -4.87 8.12 4.43
C ALA A 55 -6.13 7.38 4.93
N ILE A 56 -6.72 7.82 6.04
CA ILE A 56 -7.90 7.17 6.62
C ILE A 56 -9.15 7.40 5.76
N ASN A 57 -9.38 8.64 5.33
CA ASN A 57 -10.64 9.02 4.69
C ASN A 57 -10.64 8.81 3.18
N ILE A 58 -9.47 8.85 2.53
CA ILE A 58 -9.34 8.72 1.07
C ILE A 58 -8.69 7.39 0.69
N LEU A 59 -7.49 7.10 1.17
CA LEU A 59 -6.81 5.83 0.84
C LEU A 59 -7.35 4.64 1.64
N LYS A 60 -8.10 4.89 2.74
CA LYS A 60 -8.84 3.90 3.54
C LYS A 60 -7.98 2.96 4.38
N TYR A 61 -6.77 3.38 4.74
CA TYR A 61 -5.91 2.62 5.64
C TYR A 61 -5.39 3.45 6.83
N LYS A 62 -4.90 2.76 7.85
CA LYS A 62 -4.10 3.27 8.95
C LYS A 62 -2.72 2.63 8.91
N TRP A 63 -1.69 3.41 9.20
CA TRP A 63 -0.35 2.88 9.37
C TRP A 63 -0.21 2.13 10.70
N ARG A 64 0.43 0.97 10.65
CA ARG A 64 0.70 0.14 11.83
C ARG A 64 2.15 0.18 12.23
N ALA A 65 3.07 -0.01 11.27
CA ALA A 65 4.50 -0.02 11.49
C ALA A 65 5.25 0.11 10.17
N GLY A 66 6.41 0.78 10.18
CA GLY A 66 7.43 0.63 9.15
C GLY A 66 8.30 -0.59 9.40
N GLN A 67 9.12 -0.98 8.42
CA GLN A 67 9.98 -2.18 8.50
C GLN A 67 9.19 -3.44 8.91
N ALA A 68 8.03 -3.62 8.30
CA ALA A 68 7.02 -4.59 8.72
C ALA A 68 7.44 -6.05 8.54
N THR A 69 8.44 -6.34 7.72
CA THR A 69 8.96 -7.69 7.52
C THR A 69 10.45 -7.65 7.14
N ARG A 70 11.16 -8.71 7.46
CA ARG A 70 12.54 -8.96 7.04
C ARG A 70 12.64 -9.93 5.88
N ILE A 71 11.55 -10.62 5.57
CA ILE A 71 11.45 -11.53 4.43
C ILE A 71 10.48 -10.96 3.40
N GLY A 72 10.89 -10.91 2.14
CA GLY A 72 10.12 -10.35 1.04
C GLY A 72 9.00 -11.28 0.57
N ASN A 73 8.09 -11.69 1.47
CA ASN A 73 7.02 -12.63 1.14
C ASN A 73 5.69 -12.19 1.70
N VAL A 74 4.66 -12.16 0.85
CA VAL A 74 3.27 -11.84 1.20
C VAL A 74 2.32 -12.89 0.65
N LYS A 75 1.25 -13.16 1.38
CA LYS A 75 0.15 -14.04 0.97
C LYS A 75 -1.18 -13.30 0.90
N ALA A 76 -1.98 -13.65 -0.08
CA ALA A 76 -3.32 -13.08 -0.25
C ALA A 76 -4.28 -13.53 0.85
N VAL A 77 -5.25 -12.65 1.14
CA VAL A 77 -6.43 -12.90 1.99
C VAL A 77 -7.66 -12.81 1.10
N THR A 78 -8.32 -13.93 0.89
CA THR A 78 -9.40 -14.07 -0.09
C THR A 78 -10.82 -13.87 0.48
N SER A 79 -10.93 -13.66 1.80
CA SER A 79 -12.21 -13.70 2.51
C SER A 79 -13.23 -12.67 2.05
N TYR A 80 -12.78 -11.47 1.67
CA TYR A 80 -13.65 -10.36 1.24
C TYR A 80 -13.56 -10.08 -0.25
N PHE A 81 -12.37 -10.24 -0.82
CA PHE A 81 -12.09 -9.98 -2.23
C PHE A 81 -11.38 -11.19 -2.85
N PRO A 82 -12.14 -12.17 -3.38
CA PRO A 82 -11.61 -13.46 -3.82
C PRO A 82 -10.69 -13.40 -5.04
N MET A 83 -10.65 -12.27 -5.76
CA MET A 83 -9.72 -12.06 -6.88
C MET A 83 -8.26 -11.90 -6.43
N PHE A 84 -8.01 -11.51 -5.18
CA PHE A 84 -6.66 -11.47 -4.65
C PHE A 84 -6.26 -12.87 -4.16
N VAL A 85 -5.41 -13.55 -4.92
CA VAL A 85 -5.02 -14.95 -4.65
C VAL A 85 -3.52 -15.15 -4.80
N GLY A 86 -2.95 -16.04 -4.02
CA GLY A 86 -1.58 -16.52 -4.17
C GLY A 86 -0.61 -15.99 -3.12
N ILE A 87 0.65 -16.35 -3.35
CA ILE A 87 1.82 -15.93 -2.58
C ILE A 87 2.72 -15.18 -3.55
N TYR A 88 3.33 -14.12 -3.07
CA TYR A 88 4.15 -13.21 -3.87
C TYR A 88 5.45 -12.93 -3.16
N ASN A 89 6.53 -12.79 -3.93
CA ASN A 89 7.87 -12.54 -3.40
C ASN A 89 8.42 -11.25 -4.00
N PHE A 90 8.85 -10.33 -3.14
CA PHE A 90 9.53 -9.10 -3.56
C PHE A 90 11.00 -9.09 -3.15
N TYR A 91 11.79 -8.24 -3.81
CA TYR A 91 13.21 -8.12 -3.53
C TYR A 91 13.46 -7.44 -2.18
N ASN A 92 13.98 -8.18 -1.23
CA ASN A 92 14.40 -7.71 0.09
C ASN A 92 15.90 -7.94 0.35
N GLU A 93 16.63 -8.38 -0.67
CA GLU A 93 18.08 -8.59 -0.68
C GLU A 93 18.69 -7.95 -1.93
N LEU A 94 19.98 -7.63 -1.87
CA LEU A 94 20.70 -7.04 -3.00
C LEU A 94 20.60 -7.94 -4.23
N ASN A 95 20.25 -7.33 -5.35
CA ASN A 95 20.14 -8.01 -6.65
C ASN A 95 20.48 -7.00 -7.77
N PRO A 96 20.84 -7.48 -8.98
CA PRO A 96 21.21 -6.60 -10.08
C PRO A 96 20.00 -5.98 -10.82
N ASP A 97 18.81 -6.50 -10.62
CA ASP A 97 17.64 -6.20 -11.47
C ASP A 97 16.74 -5.12 -10.88
N ASN A 98 16.77 -4.94 -9.57
CA ASN A 98 15.87 -4.01 -8.88
C ASN A 98 16.47 -3.50 -7.57
N TYR A 99 15.87 -2.46 -7.00
CA TYR A 99 16.25 -1.98 -5.68
C TYR A 99 15.77 -2.91 -4.55
N VAL A 100 16.39 -2.81 -3.40
CA VAL A 100 16.02 -3.57 -2.21
C VAL A 100 14.89 -2.89 -1.47
N VAL A 101 13.86 -3.64 -1.11
CA VAL A 101 12.78 -3.18 -0.24
C VAL A 101 13.20 -3.40 1.22
N GLU A 102 13.84 -2.40 1.82
CA GLU A 102 14.39 -2.49 3.18
C GLU A 102 13.33 -2.28 4.27
N ALA A 103 12.34 -1.45 4.00
CA ALA A 103 11.39 -0.98 5.01
C ALA A 103 9.94 -0.94 4.50
N PRO A 104 9.35 -2.09 4.17
CA PRO A 104 7.94 -2.14 3.78
C PRO A 104 7.04 -1.76 4.96
N ASP A 105 5.90 -1.13 4.66
CA ASP A 105 4.92 -0.70 5.66
C ASP A 105 3.89 -1.79 5.97
N ALA A 106 3.53 -1.93 7.24
CA ALA A 106 2.29 -2.57 7.64
C ALA A 106 1.18 -1.52 7.68
N ILE A 107 0.10 -1.79 6.97
CA ILE A 107 -1.09 -0.93 6.89
C ILE A 107 -2.34 -1.76 7.21
N GLU A 108 -3.25 -1.19 7.99
CA GLU A 108 -4.47 -1.86 8.41
C GLU A 108 -5.71 -1.13 7.86
N PRO A 109 -6.86 -1.80 7.71
CA PRO A 109 -8.11 -1.15 7.32
C PRO A 109 -8.41 0.07 8.19
N GLY A 110 -8.67 1.22 7.54
CA GLY A 110 -8.88 2.51 8.19
C GLY A 110 -10.34 2.91 8.34
N SER A 111 -11.26 2.24 7.65
CA SER A 111 -12.69 2.57 7.64
C SER A 111 -13.54 1.33 7.36
N GLU A 112 -14.85 1.46 7.56
CA GLU A 112 -15.83 0.48 7.09
C GLU A 112 -15.72 0.30 5.57
N GLY A 113 -15.90 -0.93 5.09
CA GLY A 113 -15.71 -1.31 3.67
C GLY A 113 -14.26 -1.51 3.24
N ALA A 114 -13.30 -1.25 4.12
CA ALA A 114 -11.89 -1.55 3.91
C ALA A 114 -11.50 -2.88 4.55
N TYR A 115 -10.72 -3.70 3.83
CA TYR A 115 -10.30 -5.02 4.29
C TYR A 115 -8.85 -5.31 3.92
N THR A 116 -8.16 -6.08 4.77
CA THR A 116 -6.83 -6.61 4.46
C THR A 116 -6.92 -7.59 3.29
N ILE A 117 -6.10 -7.37 2.26
CA ILE A 117 -6.00 -8.21 1.06
C ILE A 117 -4.70 -9.00 0.96
N PHE A 118 -3.65 -8.55 1.64
CA PHE A 118 -2.37 -9.27 1.75
C PHE A 118 -1.84 -9.19 3.18
N ARG A 119 -1.12 -10.24 3.58
CA ARG A 119 -0.39 -10.29 4.85
C ARG A 119 1.05 -10.70 4.63
N TYR A 120 1.97 -10.10 5.37
CA TYR A 120 3.35 -10.57 5.46
C TYR A 120 3.39 -11.97 6.05
N SER A 121 4.06 -12.89 5.38
CA SER A 121 4.09 -14.32 5.79
C SER A 121 4.85 -14.53 7.09
N GLU A 122 5.83 -13.67 7.38
CA GLU A 122 6.68 -13.76 8.58
C GLU A 122 5.91 -13.59 9.89
N ASN A 123 5.00 -12.60 9.94
CA ASN A 123 4.41 -12.15 11.20
C ASN A 123 2.91 -11.88 11.13
N ASN A 124 2.31 -12.14 9.98
CA ASN A 124 0.88 -11.97 9.72
C ASN A 124 0.37 -10.51 9.80
N LEU A 125 1.25 -9.50 9.84
CA LEU A 125 0.86 -8.10 9.72
C LEU A 125 0.21 -7.84 8.36
N SER A 126 -0.73 -6.91 8.30
CA SER A 126 -1.39 -6.53 7.05
C SER A 126 -0.41 -5.80 6.13
N ALA A 127 -0.23 -6.32 4.92
CA ALA A 127 0.65 -5.83 3.87
C ALA A 127 -0.09 -5.06 2.78
N GLY A 128 -1.41 -5.09 2.77
CA GLY A 128 -2.23 -4.39 1.78
C GLY A 128 -3.69 -4.33 2.19
N VAL A 129 -4.32 -3.25 1.80
CA VAL A 129 -5.73 -2.93 2.11
C VAL A 129 -6.45 -2.57 0.82
N ALA A 130 -7.66 -3.12 0.62
CA ALA A 130 -8.58 -2.69 -0.41
C ALA A 130 -9.89 -2.20 0.20
N TYR A 131 -10.44 -1.17 -0.40
CA TYR A 131 -11.73 -0.57 -0.02
C TYR A 131 -12.68 -0.59 -1.20
N LYS A 132 -13.93 -0.93 -0.92
CA LYS A 132 -15.04 -0.87 -1.87
C LYS A 132 -16.19 -0.04 -1.28
N GLY A 133 -16.51 1.07 -1.95
CA GLY A 133 -17.59 2.00 -1.60
C GLY A 133 -17.95 2.85 -2.80
N ASN A 134 -18.07 4.16 -2.61
CA ASN A 134 -18.34 5.10 -3.70
C ASN A 134 -17.25 5.15 -4.78
N TYR A 135 -16.07 4.72 -4.43
CA TYR A 135 -14.92 4.44 -5.29
C TYR A 135 -14.21 3.21 -4.74
N LYS A 136 -13.17 2.75 -5.42
CA LYS A 136 -12.35 1.66 -4.92
C LYS A 136 -10.91 2.12 -4.76
N SER A 137 -10.30 1.73 -3.64
CA SER A 137 -8.85 1.89 -3.44
C SER A 137 -8.20 0.54 -3.17
N CYS A 138 -7.00 0.37 -3.71
CA CYS A 138 -6.14 -0.76 -3.40
C CYS A 138 -4.76 -0.22 -3.05
N VAL A 139 -4.32 -0.43 -1.83
CA VAL A 139 -3.03 0.10 -1.32
C VAL A 139 -2.17 -1.04 -0.83
N LEU A 140 -0.93 -1.10 -1.28
CA LEU A 140 0.09 -2.06 -0.84
C LEU A 140 1.17 -1.35 -0.04
N GLY A 141 1.56 -1.90 1.11
CA GLY A 141 2.67 -1.44 1.95
C GLY A 141 4.05 -1.89 1.45
N PHE A 142 4.13 -2.43 0.24
CA PHE A 142 5.35 -2.82 -0.47
C PHE A 142 5.25 -2.43 -1.94
N PRO A 143 6.37 -2.17 -2.62
CA PRO A 143 6.35 -1.77 -4.02
C PRO A 143 5.96 -2.93 -4.94
N PHE A 144 4.95 -2.73 -5.78
CA PHE A 144 4.47 -3.69 -6.76
C PHE A 144 5.58 -4.11 -7.75
N GLU A 145 6.35 -3.14 -8.23
CA GLU A 145 7.42 -3.33 -9.20
C GLU A 145 8.60 -4.17 -8.66
N SER A 146 8.69 -4.29 -7.33
CA SER A 146 9.73 -5.11 -6.68
C SER A 146 9.40 -6.61 -6.61
N LEU A 147 8.24 -7.04 -7.09
CA LEU A 147 7.91 -8.46 -7.20
C LEU A 147 8.90 -9.16 -8.13
N LYS A 148 9.48 -10.29 -7.66
CA LYS A 148 10.62 -10.96 -8.31
C LYS A 148 10.26 -11.57 -9.66
N ILE A 149 9.03 -12.09 -9.80
CA ILE A 149 8.62 -12.90 -10.94
C ILE A 149 7.56 -12.16 -11.75
N GLN A 150 7.76 -12.07 -13.06
CA GLN A 150 6.84 -11.38 -13.96
C GLN A 150 5.42 -11.91 -13.87
N ILE A 151 5.23 -13.22 -13.84
CA ILE A 151 3.91 -13.82 -13.74
C ILE A 151 3.21 -13.48 -12.41
N GLU A 152 3.96 -13.21 -11.34
CA GLU A 152 3.40 -12.73 -10.07
C GLU A 152 2.90 -11.29 -10.23
N ARG A 153 3.64 -10.42 -10.93
CA ARG A 153 3.20 -9.04 -11.23
C ARG A 153 1.92 -9.03 -12.06
N GLU A 154 1.90 -9.83 -13.12
CA GLU A 154 0.72 -9.97 -14.00
C GLU A 154 -0.50 -10.46 -13.22
N LYS A 155 -0.33 -11.48 -12.37
CA LYS A 155 -1.39 -12.05 -11.55
C LYS A 155 -1.92 -11.06 -10.50
N MET A 156 -1.04 -10.33 -9.84
CA MET A 156 -1.44 -9.32 -8.87
C MET A 156 -2.18 -8.16 -9.54
N MET A 157 -1.65 -7.65 -10.67
CA MET A 157 -2.31 -6.57 -11.42
C MET A 157 -3.66 -7.02 -11.97
N LYS A 158 -3.78 -8.26 -12.46
CA LYS A 158 -5.05 -8.83 -12.85
C LYS A 158 -6.07 -8.79 -11.69
N GLY A 159 -5.66 -9.20 -10.49
CA GLY A 159 -6.52 -9.11 -9.30
C GLY A 159 -6.96 -7.68 -8.97
N VAL A 160 -6.07 -6.69 -9.13
CA VAL A 160 -6.40 -5.27 -8.93
C VAL A 160 -7.42 -4.79 -9.96
N LEU A 161 -7.24 -5.13 -11.24
CA LEU A 161 -8.17 -4.75 -12.31
C LEU A 161 -9.54 -5.42 -12.13
N GLU A 162 -9.58 -6.72 -11.86
CA GLU A 162 -10.81 -7.45 -11.56
C GLU A 162 -11.53 -6.86 -10.33
N PHE A 163 -10.80 -6.43 -9.31
CA PHE A 163 -11.36 -5.73 -8.16
C PHE A 163 -12.00 -4.39 -8.57
N PHE A 164 -11.35 -3.62 -9.43
CA PHE A 164 -11.90 -2.35 -9.91
C PHE A 164 -13.13 -2.51 -10.80
N GLU A 165 -13.21 -3.58 -11.58
CA GLU A 165 -14.34 -3.88 -12.45
C GLU A 165 -15.52 -4.55 -11.71
N ALA A 166 -15.28 -5.18 -10.56
CA ALA A 166 -16.33 -5.87 -9.81
C ALA A 166 -17.47 -4.91 -9.41
N PRO A 167 -18.74 -5.28 -9.56
CA PRO A 167 -19.89 -4.44 -9.25
C PRO A 167 -19.96 -4.01 -7.80
#